data_9b663937b9fe7138e7db7c48bc183c96
#
_entry.id   9b663937b9fe7138e7db7c48bc183c96
#
_cell.length_a   1.000
_cell.length_b   1.000
_cell.length_c   1.000
_cell.angle_alpha   90.00
_cell.angle_beta   90.00
_cell.angle_gamma   90.00
#
_symmetry.space_group_name_H-M   'P 1'
#
loop_
_entity.id
_entity.type
_entity.pdbx_description
1 polymer ?
#
loop_
_entity_poly.entity_id
_entity_poly.type
_entity_poly.pdbx_seq_one_letter_code
_entity_poly.pdbx_strand_id
1 'polypeptide(L)'
;MKKFCLHHALFIWMLAIPFTFPTLTLADSRYIDLTHPFDQSTIYWPTSRPFQLDEVHKGKTESGFWYEANNFSAAEHGGTHIDAPAHFAKGRWRVDEIPLSRLIAPGVMLDVSHKAEGHPDYLISVQDFLEWEKIHGTIPEGAIVLVRTGWEKFWPDKRKYLGSDKPGDTAHLHFPGFGADAARFLSQKRKVAAVGLDTASLDFGQSTTFPAHQIFGEA
;
A
#
# COMPACT_ATOMS: atom_id res chain seq x y z
N MET A 1 -47.59 70.36 -44.23
CA MET A 1 -46.42 70.28 -43.37
C MET A 1 -46.55 68.98 -42.62
N LYS A 2 -45.83 67.93 -43.10
CA LYS A 2 -45.83 66.60 -42.46
C LYS A 2 -44.48 66.41 -41.69
N LYS A 3 -44.54 66.21 -40.37
CA LYS A 3 -43.39 65.96 -39.52
C LYS A 3 -43.08 64.47 -39.57
N PHE A 4 -41.88 64.10 -40.02
CA PHE A 4 -41.32 62.78 -39.94
C PHE A 4 -40.72 62.58 -38.53
N CYS A 5 -41.21 61.59 -37.84
CA CYS A 5 -40.65 61.14 -36.57
C CYS A 5 -39.68 59.93 -36.80
N LEU A 6 -38.40 60.17 -36.55
CA LEU A 6 -37.36 59.17 -36.78
C LEU A 6 -37.21 58.35 -35.48
N HIS A 7 -37.62 57.09 -35.51
CA HIS A 7 -37.42 56.17 -34.37
C HIS A 7 -36.03 55.50 -34.54
N HIS A 8 -35.12 55.76 -33.60
CA HIS A 8 -33.86 55.06 -33.51
C HIS A 8 -34.09 53.76 -32.68
N ALA A 9 -33.99 52.61 -33.34
CA ALA A 9 -33.97 51.33 -32.69
C ALA A 9 -32.53 51.02 -32.23
N LEU A 10 -32.32 50.98 -30.92
CA LEU A 10 -31.08 50.54 -30.30
C LEU A 10 -31.02 49.02 -30.34
N PHE A 11 -30.17 48.43 -31.18
CA PHE A 11 -29.88 47.00 -31.15
C PHE A 11 -28.81 46.73 -30.09
N ILE A 12 -29.23 46.15 -28.94
CA ILE A 12 -28.29 45.64 -27.94
C ILE A 12 -27.84 44.27 -28.39
N TRP A 13 -26.59 44.16 -28.79
CA TRP A 13 -25.92 42.88 -29.01
C TRP A 13 -25.55 42.26 -27.66
N MET A 14 -26.28 41.24 -27.22
CA MET A 14 -25.88 40.39 -26.13
C MET A 14 -24.77 39.48 -26.61
N LEU A 15 -23.51 39.76 -26.20
CA LEU A 15 -22.43 38.82 -26.31
C LEU A 15 -22.67 37.62 -25.38
N ALA A 16 -23.09 36.50 -25.94
CA ALA A 16 -23.13 35.23 -25.22
C ALA A 16 -21.71 34.76 -24.98
N ILE A 17 -21.16 34.90 -23.78
CA ILE A 17 -19.90 34.31 -23.37
C ILE A 17 -20.16 32.82 -23.14
N PRO A 18 -19.53 31.91 -23.86
CA PRO A 18 -19.69 30.49 -23.59
C PRO A 18 -19.05 30.18 -22.24
N PHE A 19 -19.89 29.89 -21.25
CA PHE A 19 -19.42 29.31 -19.98
C PHE A 19 -19.00 27.89 -20.24
N THR A 20 -17.69 27.67 -20.45
CA THR A 20 -17.12 26.32 -20.44
C THR A 20 -16.98 25.87 -19.01
N PHE A 21 -17.90 25.04 -18.56
CA PHE A 21 -17.70 24.28 -17.31
C PHE A 21 -16.52 23.33 -17.51
N PRO A 22 -15.51 23.34 -16.62
CA PRO A 22 -14.51 22.28 -16.64
C PRO A 22 -15.24 20.96 -16.45
N THR A 23 -15.19 20.10 -17.45
CA THR A 23 -15.58 18.70 -17.26
C THR A 23 -14.59 18.12 -16.25
N LEU A 24 -15.05 17.88 -15.01
CA LEU A 24 -14.38 17.01 -14.07
C LEU A 24 -14.35 15.62 -14.75
N THR A 25 -13.23 15.31 -15.38
CA THR A 25 -12.90 13.92 -15.71
C THR A 25 -12.75 13.22 -14.37
N LEU A 26 -13.76 12.43 -14.00
CA LEU A 26 -13.58 11.40 -12.97
C LEU A 26 -12.36 10.60 -13.43
N ALA A 27 -11.26 10.72 -12.70
CA ALA A 27 -10.14 9.82 -12.89
C ALA A 27 -10.72 8.40 -12.83
N ASP A 28 -10.44 7.61 -13.86
CA ASP A 28 -10.84 6.20 -13.91
C ASP A 28 -10.18 5.53 -12.71
N SER A 29 -10.93 5.38 -11.61
CA SER A 29 -10.44 4.80 -10.37
C SER A 29 -10.31 3.30 -10.61
N ARG A 30 -9.20 2.94 -11.22
CA ARG A 30 -8.87 1.55 -11.49
C ARG A 30 -8.43 0.90 -10.18
N TYR A 31 -9.22 -0.03 -9.67
CA TYR A 31 -8.82 -0.89 -8.57
C TYR A 31 -7.81 -1.92 -9.09
N ILE A 32 -6.70 -2.07 -8.39
CA ILE A 32 -5.67 -3.05 -8.70
C ILE A 32 -5.55 -3.96 -7.48
N ASP A 33 -5.79 -5.24 -7.68
CA ASP A 33 -5.56 -6.24 -6.65
C ASP A 33 -4.08 -6.60 -6.62
N LEU A 34 -3.43 -6.31 -5.49
CA LEU A 34 -2.01 -6.59 -5.22
C LEU A 34 -1.84 -7.76 -4.23
N THR A 35 -2.90 -8.49 -3.93
CA THR A 35 -2.90 -9.53 -2.90
C THR A 35 -2.39 -10.87 -3.43
N HIS A 36 -1.65 -11.58 -2.58
CA HIS A 36 -1.42 -13.01 -2.75
C HIS A 36 -2.54 -13.81 -2.06
N PRO A 37 -2.98 -14.96 -2.60
CA PRO A 37 -3.94 -15.82 -1.91
C PRO A 37 -3.45 -16.25 -0.53
N PHE A 38 -4.39 -16.41 0.42
CA PHE A 38 -4.11 -17.03 1.71
C PHE A 38 -4.40 -18.53 1.59
N ASP A 39 -3.32 -19.32 1.60
CA ASP A 39 -3.37 -20.78 1.54
C ASP A 39 -2.15 -21.38 2.25
N GLN A 40 -1.92 -22.67 2.08
CA GLN A 40 -0.78 -23.38 2.71
C GLN A 40 0.60 -22.93 2.20
N SER A 41 0.65 -22.23 1.06
CA SER A 41 1.89 -21.65 0.51
C SER A 41 2.19 -20.25 1.04
N THR A 42 1.24 -19.65 1.77
CA THR A 42 1.41 -18.32 2.35
C THR A 42 2.64 -18.26 3.25
N ILE A 43 3.52 -17.29 2.97
CA ILE A 43 4.76 -17.11 3.72
C ILE A 43 4.48 -16.30 4.98
N TYR A 44 4.93 -16.83 6.11
CA TYR A 44 4.89 -16.20 7.43
C TYR A 44 6.30 -16.03 7.98
N TRP A 45 6.44 -15.12 8.93
CA TRP A 45 7.68 -14.98 9.70
C TRP A 45 8.11 -16.34 10.28
N PRO A 46 9.42 -16.69 10.32
CA PRO A 46 9.86 -18.05 10.68
C PRO A 46 9.40 -18.59 12.03
N THR A 47 9.07 -17.71 12.98
CA THR A 47 8.56 -18.07 14.31
C THR A 47 7.05 -18.04 14.42
N SER A 48 6.35 -17.61 13.38
CA SER A 48 4.90 -17.43 13.40
C SER A 48 4.15 -18.69 13.01
N ARG A 49 2.89 -18.81 13.47
CA ARG A 49 1.99 -19.89 13.07
C ARG A 49 1.58 -19.69 11.60
N PRO A 50 1.73 -20.71 10.75
CA PRO A 50 1.27 -20.64 9.37
C PRO A 50 -0.25 -20.65 9.26
N PHE A 51 -0.77 -20.34 8.07
CA PHE A 51 -2.18 -20.49 7.74
C PHE A 51 -2.61 -21.96 7.82
N GLN A 52 -3.73 -22.20 8.47
CA GLN A 52 -4.42 -23.47 8.52
C GLN A 52 -5.88 -23.28 8.12
N LEU A 53 -6.39 -24.18 7.28
CA LEU A 53 -7.79 -24.27 6.90
C LEU A 53 -8.30 -25.62 7.35
N ASP A 54 -9.29 -25.62 8.25
CA ASP A 54 -9.94 -26.83 8.76
C ASP A 54 -11.32 -26.96 8.12
N GLU A 55 -11.50 -27.98 7.29
CA GLU A 55 -12.79 -28.27 6.68
C GLU A 55 -13.79 -28.71 7.75
N VAL A 56 -14.90 -27.97 7.88
CA VAL A 56 -15.99 -28.29 8.81
C VAL A 56 -17.03 -29.13 8.10
N HIS A 57 -17.39 -28.73 6.89
CA HIS A 57 -18.33 -29.45 6.04
C HIS A 57 -18.11 -29.10 4.58
N LYS A 58 -18.20 -30.12 3.72
CA LYS A 58 -18.16 -29.92 2.27
C LYS A 58 -18.98 -30.98 1.57
N GLY A 59 -20.20 -30.62 1.13
CA GLY A 59 -21.06 -31.59 0.47
C GLY A 59 -22.54 -31.21 0.47
N LYS A 60 -23.37 -32.15 0.01
CA LYS A 60 -24.84 -32.03 0.14
C LYS A 60 -25.27 -32.32 1.56
N THR A 61 -26.12 -31.46 2.09
CA THR A 61 -26.77 -31.65 3.39
C THR A 61 -27.88 -32.74 3.27
N GLU A 62 -28.39 -33.20 4.41
CA GLU A 62 -29.53 -34.11 4.47
C GLU A 62 -30.78 -33.51 3.78
N SER A 63 -30.92 -32.19 3.79
CA SER A 63 -31.99 -31.46 3.12
C SER A 63 -31.75 -31.25 1.61
N GLY A 64 -30.65 -31.77 1.04
CA GLY A 64 -30.37 -31.84 -0.38
C GLY A 64 -29.68 -30.61 -1.01
N PHE A 65 -29.38 -29.55 -0.25
CA PHE A 65 -28.62 -28.39 -0.75
C PHE A 65 -27.12 -28.56 -0.50
N TRP A 66 -26.30 -27.89 -1.32
CA TRP A 66 -24.85 -27.84 -1.13
C TRP A 66 -24.52 -26.89 0.03
N TYR A 67 -23.62 -27.32 0.89
CA TYR A 67 -23.04 -26.50 1.96
C TYR A 67 -21.52 -26.71 2.05
N GLU A 68 -20.77 -25.63 2.16
CA GLU A 68 -19.33 -25.67 2.41
C GLU A 68 -19.01 -24.61 3.49
N ALA A 69 -18.34 -25.05 4.53
CA ALA A 69 -17.90 -24.20 5.63
C ALA A 69 -16.58 -24.70 6.18
N ASN A 70 -15.68 -23.76 6.49
CA ASN A 70 -14.36 -24.05 7.01
C ASN A 70 -14.06 -23.12 8.19
N ASN A 71 -13.17 -23.55 9.06
CA ASN A 71 -12.47 -22.67 10.00
C ASN A 71 -11.09 -22.37 9.45
N PHE A 72 -10.51 -21.21 9.84
CA PHE A 72 -9.12 -20.93 9.57
C PHE A 72 -8.42 -20.35 10.80
N SER A 73 -7.10 -20.53 10.87
CA SER A 73 -6.23 -19.90 11.85
C SER A 73 -4.91 -19.51 11.21
N ALA A 74 -4.34 -18.39 11.64
CA ALA A 74 -3.05 -17.88 11.18
C ALA A 74 -2.49 -16.90 12.21
N ALA A 75 -1.19 -16.56 12.10
CA ALA A 75 -0.69 -15.33 12.71
C ALA A 75 -1.24 -14.10 11.95
N GLU A 76 -1.32 -12.95 12.60
CA GLU A 76 -1.79 -11.70 11.97
C GLU A 76 -0.84 -11.23 10.86
N HIS A 77 0.47 -11.39 11.08
CA HIS A 77 1.53 -10.91 10.20
C HIS A 77 2.05 -12.03 9.31
N GLY A 78 1.54 -12.07 8.09
CA GLY A 78 1.95 -13.01 7.05
C GLY A 78 1.11 -12.83 5.78
N GLY A 79 1.65 -13.26 4.64
CA GLY A 79 1.01 -12.99 3.35
C GLY A 79 0.87 -11.50 3.08
N THR A 80 -0.11 -11.14 2.27
CA THR A 80 -0.46 -9.72 2.04
C THR A 80 -1.33 -9.24 3.20
N HIS A 81 -0.79 -8.37 4.03
CA HIS A 81 -1.45 -7.89 5.25
C HIS A 81 -1.14 -6.42 5.52
N ILE A 82 -1.80 -5.86 6.53
CA ILE A 82 -1.53 -4.53 7.06
C ILE A 82 -1.00 -4.65 8.49
N ASP A 83 0.05 -3.89 8.80
CA ASP A 83 0.48 -3.65 10.17
C ASP A 83 -0.24 -2.44 10.73
N ALA A 84 -1.01 -2.62 11.79
CA ALA A 84 -1.52 -1.50 12.54
C ALA A 84 -0.39 -0.85 13.37
N PRO A 85 -0.42 0.47 13.64
CA PRO A 85 0.58 1.14 14.48
C PRO A 85 0.85 0.45 15.82
N ALA A 86 -0.17 -0.15 16.44
CA ALA A 86 -0.05 -0.88 17.70
C ALA A 86 0.92 -2.07 17.66
N HIS A 87 1.28 -2.56 16.47
CA HIS A 87 2.21 -3.67 16.31
C HIS A 87 3.59 -3.36 16.93
N PHE A 88 4.12 -2.14 16.72
CA PHE A 88 5.41 -1.71 17.28
C PHE A 88 5.32 -0.47 18.19
N ALA A 89 4.13 0.12 18.36
CA ALA A 89 3.95 1.32 19.16
C ALA A 89 2.82 1.16 20.21
N LYS A 90 3.19 1.10 21.48
CA LYS A 90 2.25 0.90 22.59
C LYS A 90 1.20 2.02 22.65
N GLY A 91 -0.08 1.62 22.66
CA GLY A 91 -1.21 2.57 22.81
C GLY A 91 -1.57 3.32 21.53
N ARG A 92 -0.99 2.93 20.39
CA ARG A 92 -1.39 3.41 19.09
C ARG A 92 -2.55 2.57 18.53
N TRP A 93 -3.10 2.97 17.40
CA TRP A 93 -4.25 2.34 16.76
C TRP A 93 -4.03 0.85 16.47
N ARG A 94 -5.03 0.06 16.79
CA ARG A 94 -5.22 -1.30 16.27
C ARG A 94 -5.88 -1.24 14.90
N VAL A 95 -5.96 -2.35 14.21
CA VAL A 95 -6.49 -2.38 12.83
C VAL A 95 -7.94 -1.88 12.73
N ASP A 96 -8.78 -2.18 13.72
CA ASP A 96 -10.18 -1.74 13.83
C ASP A 96 -10.34 -0.26 14.21
N GLU A 97 -9.28 0.37 14.67
CA GLU A 97 -9.24 1.79 15.05
C GLU A 97 -8.68 2.70 13.93
N ILE A 98 -8.10 2.11 12.86
CA ILE A 98 -7.53 2.90 11.75
C ILE A 98 -8.68 3.57 10.98
N PRO A 99 -8.70 4.91 10.88
CA PRO A 99 -9.72 5.60 10.09
C PRO A 99 -9.67 5.19 8.61
N LEU A 100 -10.83 4.92 8.00
CA LEU A 100 -10.91 4.52 6.60
C LEU A 100 -10.22 5.51 5.64
N SER A 101 -10.19 6.80 5.98
CA SER A 101 -9.46 7.84 5.24
C SER A 101 -7.95 7.62 5.18
N ARG A 102 -7.38 6.80 6.06
CA ARG A 102 -5.96 6.40 6.01
C ARG A 102 -5.73 5.21 5.06
N LEU A 103 -6.79 4.44 4.79
CA LEU A 103 -6.73 3.24 3.95
C LEU A 103 -7.13 3.50 2.50
N ILE A 104 -7.75 4.65 2.21
CA ILE A 104 -8.16 5.09 0.87
C ILE A 104 -7.58 6.47 0.65
N ALA A 105 -6.46 6.54 -0.07
CA ALA A 105 -5.71 7.77 -0.29
C ALA A 105 -4.97 7.73 -1.65
N PRO A 106 -4.45 8.86 -2.14
CA PRO A 106 -3.60 8.88 -3.33
C PRO A 106 -2.43 7.93 -3.18
N GLY A 107 -2.21 7.06 -4.19
CA GLY A 107 -1.10 6.12 -4.23
C GLY A 107 0.13 6.72 -4.90
N VAL A 108 1.31 6.48 -4.33
CA VAL A 108 2.62 6.77 -4.92
C VAL A 108 3.37 5.45 -5.05
N MET A 109 3.88 5.16 -6.24
CA MET A 109 4.70 3.98 -6.50
C MET A 109 6.14 4.41 -6.76
N LEU A 110 7.07 3.90 -5.95
CA LEU A 110 8.51 4.01 -6.13
C LEU A 110 9.07 2.65 -6.53
N ASP A 111 9.70 2.55 -7.70
CA ASP A 111 10.37 1.33 -8.16
C ASP A 111 11.89 1.46 -7.96
N VAL A 112 12.42 0.64 -7.05
CA VAL A 112 13.87 0.49 -6.78
C VAL A 112 14.38 -0.90 -7.14
N SER A 113 13.62 -1.69 -7.90
CA SER A 113 13.95 -3.08 -8.24
C SER A 113 15.34 -3.20 -8.87
N HIS A 114 15.70 -2.24 -9.73
CA HIS A 114 17.03 -2.20 -10.37
C HIS A 114 18.19 -1.94 -9.38
N LYS A 115 17.91 -1.28 -8.24
CA LYS A 115 18.91 -1.04 -7.18
C LYS A 115 19.00 -2.21 -6.21
N ALA A 116 17.87 -2.88 -5.96
CA ALA A 116 17.78 -4.05 -5.09
C ALA A 116 18.29 -5.34 -5.78
N GLU A 117 18.35 -5.35 -7.12
CA GLU A 117 18.83 -6.51 -7.85
C GLU A 117 20.29 -6.86 -7.48
N GLY A 118 20.52 -8.10 -7.01
CA GLY A 118 21.82 -8.54 -6.52
C GLY A 118 22.21 -8.00 -5.13
N HIS A 119 21.35 -7.19 -4.50
CA HIS A 119 21.54 -6.63 -3.17
C HIS A 119 20.40 -7.01 -2.23
N PRO A 120 20.37 -8.26 -1.70
CA PRO A 120 19.23 -8.74 -0.90
C PRO A 120 18.98 -7.92 0.36
N ASP A 121 19.98 -7.26 0.91
CA ASP A 121 19.84 -6.39 2.09
C ASP A 121 19.79 -4.89 1.72
N TYR A 122 19.24 -4.56 0.54
CA TYR A 122 19.13 -3.19 0.09
C TYR A 122 18.32 -2.36 1.07
N LEU A 123 18.88 -1.23 1.50
CA LEU A 123 18.18 -0.24 2.34
C LEU A 123 17.63 0.90 1.48
N ILE A 124 16.31 0.96 1.38
CA ILE A 124 15.59 2.07 0.74
C ILE A 124 15.98 3.36 1.48
N SER A 125 16.49 4.33 0.74
CA SER A 125 17.10 5.55 1.27
C SER A 125 16.24 6.79 1.00
N VAL A 126 16.54 7.88 1.70
CA VAL A 126 15.95 9.20 1.40
C VAL A 126 16.24 9.62 -0.03
N GLN A 127 17.43 9.28 -0.55
CA GLN A 127 17.84 9.64 -1.90
C GLN A 127 16.93 9.02 -2.96
N ASP A 128 16.42 7.80 -2.75
CA ASP A 128 15.49 7.14 -3.67
C ASP A 128 14.21 7.95 -3.82
N PHE A 129 13.66 8.47 -2.72
CA PHE A 129 12.49 9.33 -2.73
C PHE A 129 12.77 10.69 -3.37
N LEU A 130 13.91 11.30 -3.07
CA LEU A 130 14.28 12.58 -3.66
C LEU A 130 14.51 12.48 -5.18
N GLU A 131 15.04 11.37 -5.67
CA GLU A 131 15.17 11.08 -7.10
C GLU A 131 13.80 10.94 -7.76
N TRP A 132 12.88 10.23 -7.13
CA TRP A 132 11.50 10.11 -7.59
C TRP A 132 10.81 11.48 -7.63
N GLU A 133 10.96 12.28 -6.57
CA GLU A 133 10.35 13.62 -6.47
C GLU A 133 10.86 14.61 -7.51
N LYS A 134 12.09 14.50 -7.97
CA LYS A 134 12.62 15.33 -9.07
C LYS A 134 11.84 15.13 -10.37
N ILE A 135 11.26 13.95 -10.57
CA ILE A 135 10.55 13.59 -11.81
C ILE A 135 9.04 13.82 -11.65
N HIS A 136 8.49 13.50 -10.49
CA HIS A 136 7.05 13.42 -10.28
C HIS A 136 6.49 14.53 -9.37
N GLY A 137 7.35 15.35 -8.79
CA GLY A 137 6.96 16.32 -7.77
C GLY A 137 6.96 15.73 -6.37
N THR A 138 6.76 16.60 -5.38
CA THR A 138 6.78 16.21 -3.95
C THR A 138 5.69 15.20 -3.63
N ILE A 139 6.03 14.15 -2.88
CA ILE A 139 5.07 13.17 -2.35
C ILE A 139 3.98 13.91 -1.56
N PRO A 140 2.70 13.75 -1.91
CA PRO A 140 1.62 14.44 -1.22
C PRO A 140 1.48 14.01 0.25
N GLU A 141 1.17 14.94 1.13
CA GLU A 141 0.76 14.62 2.51
C GLU A 141 -0.48 13.72 2.49
N GLY A 142 -0.49 12.69 3.32
CA GLY A 142 -1.58 11.71 3.38
C GLY A 142 -1.58 10.66 2.25
N ALA A 143 -0.57 10.61 1.38
CA ALA A 143 -0.46 9.57 0.37
C ALA A 143 -0.13 8.20 0.98
N ILE A 144 -0.51 7.12 0.27
CA ILE A 144 0.00 5.77 0.50
C ILE A 144 1.20 5.57 -0.42
N VAL A 145 2.36 5.28 0.16
CA VAL A 145 3.62 5.10 -0.59
C VAL A 145 3.95 3.63 -0.67
N LEU A 146 3.92 3.08 -1.87
CA LEU A 146 4.30 1.70 -2.16
C LEU A 146 5.70 1.69 -2.78
N VAL A 147 6.58 0.85 -2.24
CA VAL A 147 7.93 0.67 -2.80
C VAL A 147 8.05 -0.73 -3.35
N ARG A 148 8.36 -0.81 -4.64
CA ARG A 148 8.63 -2.05 -5.34
C ARG A 148 10.14 -2.32 -5.36
N THR A 149 10.56 -3.41 -4.74
CA THR A 149 11.96 -3.87 -4.74
C THR A 149 12.20 -4.97 -5.78
N GLY A 150 11.12 -5.49 -6.40
CA GLY A 150 11.18 -6.63 -7.30
C GLY A 150 11.29 -7.97 -6.58
N TRP A 151 11.02 -7.96 -5.26
CA TRP A 151 11.12 -9.16 -4.42
C TRP A 151 9.91 -10.08 -4.59
N GLU A 152 8.79 -9.56 -5.03
CA GLU A 152 7.56 -10.30 -5.35
C GLU A 152 7.80 -11.50 -6.27
N LYS A 153 8.82 -11.43 -7.13
CA LYS A 153 9.20 -12.50 -8.06
C LYS A 153 9.61 -13.81 -7.38
N PHE A 154 9.93 -13.74 -6.09
CA PHE A 154 10.33 -14.91 -5.31
C PHE A 154 9.16 -15.59 -4.60
N TRP A 155 7.97 -14.95 -4.57
CA TRP A 155 6.78 -15.57 -4.01
C TRP A 155 6.27 -16.72 -4.89
N PRO A 156 5.84 -17.89 -4.32
CA PRO A 156 5.81 -18.27 -2.91
C PRO A 156 7.03 -19.11 -2.47
N ASP A 157 8.18 -18.99 -3.10
CA ASP A 157 9.41 -19.72 -2.71
C ASP A 157 9.97 -19.11 -1.42
N LYS A 158 9.61 -19.72 -0.28
CA LYS A 158 9.98 -19.22 1.05
C LYS A 158 11.48 -19.01 1.21
N ARG A 159 12.31 -19.92 0.68
CA ARG A 159 13.76 -19.84 0.79
C ARG A 159 14.34 -18.66 0.02
N LYS A 160 13.81 -18.39 -1.18
CA LYS A 160 14.25 -17.24 -1.97
C LYS A 160 13.68 -15.93 -1.41
N TYR A 161 12.42 -15.96 -0.93
CA TYR A 161 11.72 -14.77 -0.46
C TYR A 161 12.24 -14.30 0.91
N LEU A 162 12.54 -15.23 1.84
CA LEU A 162 13.02 -14.89 3.19
C LEU A 162 14.56 -15.00 3.34
N GLY A 163 15.25 -15.76 2.46
CA GLY A 163 16.65 -16.16 2.66
C GLY A 163 16.79 -17.49 3.38
N SER A 164 15.78 -17.91 4.15
CA SER A 164 15.75 -19.19 4.86
C SER A 164 14.34 -19.79 4.85
N ASP A 165 14.25 -21.11 4.72
CA ASP A 165 13.01 -21.88 4.84
C ASP A 165 12.90 -22.67 6.16
N LYS A 166 13.90 -22.53 7.03
CA LYS A 166 13.97 -23.25 8.31
C LYS A 166 13.02 -22.60 9.34
N PRO A 167 12.17 -23.40 10.01
CA PRO A 167 11.37 -22.87 11.11
C PRO A 167 12.24 -22.28 12.22
N GLY A 168 11.86 -21.09 12.71
CA GLY A 168 12.58 -20.39 13.77
C GLY A 168 13.86 -19.65 13.36
N ASP A 169 14.30 -19.80 12.11
CA ASP A 169 15.54 -19.18 11.63
C ASP A 169 15.31 -17.72 11.26
N THR A 170 15.57 -16.82 12.19
CA THR A 170 15.52 -15.35 11.99
C THR A 170 16.90 -14.73 11.74
N ALA A 171 17.98 -15.51 11.90
CA ALA A 171 19.34 -14.98 11.76
C ALA A 171 19.84 -14.92 10.30
N HIS A 172 19.20 -15.68 9.41
CA HIS A 172 19.61 -15.79 8.00
C HIS A 172 18.55 -15.24 7.04
N LEU A 173 17.79 -14.23 7.49
CA LEU A 173 16.81 -13.58 6.65
C LEU A 173 17.51 -12.50 5.79
N HIS A 174 17.20 -12.50 4.49
CA HIS A 174 17.78 -11.58 3.52
C HIS A 174 16.70 -11.10 2.56
N PHE A 175 16.27 -9.87 2.70
CA PHE A 175 15.35 -9.15 1.82
C PHE A 175 15.47 -7.64 2.06
N PRO A 176 15.15 -6.78 1.03
CA PRO A 176 15.20 -5.33 1.16
C PRO A 176 14.22 -4.78 2.20
N GLY A 177 14.53 -3.59 2.73
CA GLY A 177 13.65 -2.87 3.64
C GLY A 177 13.96 -1.38 3.69
N PHE A 178 13.19 -0.63 4.49
CA PHE A 178 13.43 0.80 4.69
C PHE A 178 14.64 1.05 5.58
N GLY A 179 15.49 2.00 5.16
CA GLY A 179 16.42 2.64 6.07
C GLY A 179 15.68 3.53 7.09
N ALA A 180 16.18 3.61 8.31
CA ALA A 180 15.56 4.40 9.38
C ALA A 180 15.38 5.88 9.00
N ASP A 181 16.31 6.46 8.23
CA ASP A 181 16.20 7.84 7.77
C ASP A 181 15.10 8.01 6.71
N ALA A 182 14.91 7.03 5.84
CA ALA A 182 13.82 7.01 4.87
C ALA A 182 12.46 6.92 5.58
N ALA A 183 12.35 6.07 6.61
CA ALA A 183 11.13 5.98 7.43
C ALA A 183 10.83 7.33 8.11
N ARG A 184 11.82 7.99 8.71
CA ARG A 184 11.66 9.33 9.29
C ARG A 184 11.29 10.39 8.24
N PHE A 185 11.88 10.32 7.05
CA PHE A 185 11.56 11.25 5.98
C PHE A 185 10.09 11.13 5.55
N LEU A 186 9.61 9.92 5.32
CA LEU A 186 8.21 9.69 4.92
C LEU A 186 7.21 10.06 6.02
N SER A 187 7.46 9.64 7.26
CA SER A 187 6.54 9.90 8.37
C SER A 187 6.52 11.35 8.81
N GLN A 188 7.69 12.01 8.94
CA GLN A 188 7.79 13.35 9.54
C GLN A 188 7.82 14.47 8.51
N LYS A 189 8.45 14.26 7.34
CA LYS A 189 8.60 15.30 6.32
C LYS A 189 7.55 15.23 5.23
N ARG A 190 7.02 14.06 4.93
CA ARG A 190 5.96 13.85 3.93
C ARG A 190 4.62 13.53 4.55
N LYS A 191 4.61 13.08 5.82
CA LYS A 191 3.40 12.77 6.60
C LYS A 191 2.46 11.85 5.82
N VAL A 192 3.02 10.78 5.30
CA VAL A 192 2.27 9.80 4.51
C VAL A 192 1.22 9.07 5.36
N ALA A 193 0.12 8.62 4.75
CA ALA A 193 -0.92 7.88 5.46
C ALA A 193 -0.50 6.43 5.76
N ALA A 194 0.20 5.80 4.84
CA ALA A 194 0.71 4.44 4.97
C ALA A 194 1.90 4.21 4.04
N VAL A 195 2.64 3.15 4.28
CA VAL A 195 3.70 2.64 3.41
C VAL A 195 3.47 1.17 3.11
N GLY A 196 4.01 0.67 2.01
CA GLY A 196 3.98 -0.74 1.66
C GLY A 196 5.22 -1.18 0.91
N LEU A 197 5.52 -2.47 1.00
CA LEU A 197 6.64 -3.15 0.36
C LEU A 197 6.20 -4.50 -0.20
N ASP A 198 6.97 -5.01 -1.16
CA ASP A 198 6.86 -6.35 -1.71
C ASP A 198 7.77 -7.38 -0.98
N THR A 199 8.19 -7.08 0.25
CA THR A 199 9.04 -7.94 1.10
C THR A 199 8.32 -8.36 2.38
N ALA A 200 8.93 -9.27 3.15
CA ALA A 200 8.32 -9.85 4.34
C ALA A 200 8.25 -8.91 5.56
N SER A 201 8.92 -7.76 5.51
CA SER A 201 9.01 -6.82 6.62
C SER A 201 9.34 -5.42 6.11
N LEU A 202 8.91 -4.37 6.83
CA LEU A 202 9.32 -2.99 6.55
C LEU A 202 10.82 -2.78 6.79
N ASP A 203 11.40 -3.48 7.75
CA ASP A 203 12.84 -3.51 7.96
C ASP A 203 13.48 -4.60 7.11
N PHE A 204 14.74 -4.40 6.70
CA PHE A 204 15.48 -5.39 5.92
C PHE A 204 15.73 -6.69 6.71
N GLY A 205 16.00 -7.79 6.00
CA GLY A 205 16.06 -9.14 6.60
C GLY A 205 16.99 -9.32 7.79
N GLN A 206 18.13 -8.62 7.81
CA GLN A 206 19.12 -8.66 8.90
C GLN A 206 18.85 -7.69 10.05
N SER A 207 17.72 -6.96 10.03
CA SER A 207 17.36 -6.05 11.11
C SER A 207 17.04 -6.81 12.39
N THR A 208 17.69 -6.45 13.48
CA THR A 208 17.41 -7.01 14.82
C THR A 208 16.68 -6.03 15.73
N THR A 209 16.55 -4.78 15.34
CA THR A 209 15.96 -3.69 16.13
C THR A 209 14.70 -3.08 15.53
N PHE A 210 14.35 -3.44 14.30
CA PHE A 210 13.13 -3.02 13.60
C PHE A 210 12.85 -1.50 13.64
N PRO A 211 13.83 -0.65 13.29
CA PRO A 211 13.66 0.80 13.42
C PRO A 211 12.60 1.39 12.49
N ALA A 212 12.39 0.83 11.30
CA ALA A 212 11.35 1.31 10.38
C ALA A 212 9.95 1.08 10.95
N HIS A 213 9.66 -0.12 11.48
CA HIS A 213 8.40 -0.41 12.15
C HIS A 213 8.14 0.54 13.32
N GLN A 214 9.14 0.74 14.18
CA GLN A 214 8.99 1.65 15.33
C GLN A 214 8.67 3.08 14.89
N ILE A 215 9.42 3.60 13.89
CA ILE A 215 9.24 4.97 13.39
C ILE A 215 7.85 5.15 12.78
N PHE A 216 7.38 4.22 11.94
CA PHE A 216 6.07 4.30 11.33
C PHE A 216 4.94 4.06 12.34
N GLY A 217 5.12 3.13 13.27
CA GLY A 217 4.14 2.88 14.32
C GLY A 217 3.93 4.07 15.26
N GLU A 218 4.98 4.85 15.55
CA GLU A 218 4.92 6.04 16.40
C GLU A 218 4.38 7.29 15.70
N ALA A 219 4.35 7.32 14.37
CA ALA A 219 3.89 8.48 13.58
C ALA A 219 2.37 8.52 13.42
#